data_b50ac0c61027d0bfb2b81b4fea85d742
#
_entry.id   b50ac0c61027d0bfb2b81b4fea85d742
#
_cell.length_a   1.000
_cell.length_b   1.000
_cell.length_c   1.000
_cell.angle_alpha   90.00
_cell.angle_beta   90.00
_cell.angle_gamma   90.00
#
_symmetry.space_group_name_H-M   'P 1'
#
loop_
_entity.id
_entity.type
_entity.pdbx_description
1 polymer ?
#
loop_
_entity_poly.entity_id
_entity_poly.type
_entity_poly.pdbx_seq_one_letter_code
_entity_poly.pdbx_strand_id
1 'polypeptide(L)'
;MMAHEGVEGREETLKGQVSGTKTTGNKQFSLSTFGSILIMFSILLFAVSMVSSIMKIWDFSYSLGIQVIAILSMVTGYTLRNKMIGPEANGKTYLLINTIHEFVTSKLIEREITEIPVYDISKHGELVTFSPPQDFDVVEQTWVSRPFTLVTILNNRRTHKNLYNISEPVLSDFEKALLQRIFDSLKVFLLEHEIDFNRMDKELILYKNFIKILDVYGIDLAPPSLHKIWYYMKRDYVGYGKLDVLLKDPMIEDISCDGADISVYLYHRKYTNIETNVIFEEEELNMTILKLAQISGKSISTGYPIMNARLPDGSRLEATLGREVTTRGGTITIRKFREEPFTPADLIKYGTFNTEVMAYLWLAVENNKNIIIVGETAAGKTTTLNAISLFIPSESKVITIEDTRELTLYHKNWIPATIRETYMGQEAANIDMFDLLRSALRQRPEFLLVGEIRGKEAYTLFQAMSTGHTTFSTMHAGSIQTAVNRLLSEPINVPLMMLSSLDIMIIQVLRNVGRRRARRVNVLSEFVGINAATGDISTRELYKWNPLHDVIELGGSSNVLDDIMIRRGWSKEQIIKELENRKAVLQYMVDMDINDYRDVSVIIRRFADSPEEVMDLIREGKTLLSEEHEHK
;
A
#
# COMPACT_ATOMS: atom_id res chain seq x y z
N MET A 1 61.80 14.32 12.95
CA MET A 1 62.88 15.03 12.24
C MET A 1 62.24 16.24 11.62
N MET A 2 62.36 17.30 12.32
CA MET A 2 63.08 18.55 11.97
C MET A 2 62.43 19.26 10.80
N ALA A 3 62.06 20.49 10.78
CA ALA A 3 62.28 21.69 11.59
C ALA A 3 61.87 22.85 10.68
N HIS A 4 61.17 23.85 11.25
CA HIS A 4 61.62 25.25 11.35
C HIS A 4 61.85 25.98 10.04
N GLU A 5 61.46 27.17 9.79
CA GLU A 5 61.48 28.51 10.39
C GLU A 5 60.74 29.40 9.35
N GLY A 6 59.92 30.38 9.56
CA GLY A 6 60.12 31.58 10.35
C GLY A 6 60.69 32.72 9.49
N VAL A 7 60.02 33.85 9.38
CA VAL A 7 60.59 35.21 9.45
C VAL A 7 59.53 36.30 9.34
N GLU A 8 59.60 37.16 10.35
CA GLU A 8 59.00 38.48 10.58
C GLU A 8 59.43 39.59 9.62
N GLY A 9 58.67 40.65 9.62
CA GLY A 9 59.22 42.01 9.62
C GLY A 9 58.64 42.90 8.48
N ARG A 10 58.08 43.98 8.64
CA ARG A 10 58.32 45.25 9.30
C ARG A 10 57.36 46.32 8.73
N GLU A 11 56.90 47.12 9.64
CA GLU A 11 56.30 48.44 9.46
C GLU A 11 57.09 49.38 8.53
N GLU A 12 56.37 50.30 7.89
CA GLU A 12 56.72 51.74 7.99
C GLU A 12 55.63 52.65 7.50
N THR A 13 55.39 53.64 8.29
CA THR A 13 54.57 54.83 8.23
C THR A 13 54.91 55.80 7.12
N LEU A 14 53.91 56.52 6.59
CA LEU A 14 54.15 57.90 6.14
C LEU A 14 52.86 58.78 6.34
N LYS A 15 53.04 59.81 7.17
CA LYS A 15 52.16 60.95 7.38
C LYS A 15 52.24 61.91 6.21
N GLY A 16 51.13 62.52 5.81
CA GLY A 16 51.08 63.68 4.97
C GLY A 16 49.85 64.55 5.23
N GLN A 17 50.01 65.61 6.03
CA GLN A 17 49.09 66.70 6.22
C GLN A 17 48.90 67.53 4.93
N VAL A 18 47.66 67.99 4.63
CA VAL A 18 47.40 69.34 4.13
C VAL A 18 46.01 69.80 4.56
N SER A 19 46.02 71.05 5.01
CA SER A 19 45.04 71.89 5.61
C SER A 19 43.93 72.42 4.72
N GLY A 20 42.77 72.60 5.28
CA GLY A 20 41.98 73.81 5.30
C GLY A 20 41.16 74.26 4.11
N THR A 21 39.85 74.30 4.29
CA THR A 21 39.10 75.62 4.16
C THR A 21 37.65 75.45 4.66
N LYS A 22 37.25 76.43 5.46
CA LYS A 22 35.88 76.65 5.92
C LYS A 22 34.98 77.16 4.79
N THR A 23 33.77 76.59 4.67
CA THR A 23 32.60 77.38 4.20
C THR A 23 31.29 76.85 4.78
N THR A 24 30.62 77.73 5.46
CA THR A 24 29.18 78.07 5.57
C THR A 24 28.18 76.88 5.80
N GLY A 25 27.51 77.00 6.92
CA GLY A 25 26.41 76.16 7.39
C GLY A 25 25.19 76.17 6.46
N ASN A 26 24.85 74.95 6.12
CA ASN A 26 23.48 74.53 5.83
C ASN A 26 23.15 73.30 6.68
N LYS A 27 22.11 73.42 7.53
CA LYS A 27 21.61 72.29 8.31
C LYS A 27 21.09 71.21 7.36
N GLN A 28 21.97 70.37 6.82
CA GLN A 28 21.56 69.14 6.20
C GLN A 28 21.11 68.23 7.33
N PHE A 29 19.78 68.00 7.42
CA PHE A 29 19.23 66.90 8.18
C PHE A 29 19.93 65.62 7.72
N SER A 30 20.77 65.02 8.56
CA SER A 30 21.49 63.82 8.16
C SER A 30 20.46 62.69 7.97
N LEU A 31 20.67 61.82 6.98
CA LEU A 31 19.84 60.63 6.75
C LEU A 31 19.68 59.78 8.04
N SER A 32 20.69 59.81 8.91
CA SER A 32 20.68 59.18 10.22
C SER A 32 19.66 59.79 11.18
N THR A 33 19.53 61.12 11.19
CA THR A 33 18.53 61.82 11.99
C THR A 33 17.12 61.57 11.48
N PHE A 34 16.93 61.54 10.16
CA PHE A 34 15.66 61.17 9.52
C PHE A 34 15.25 59.72 9.82
N GLY A 35 16.20 58.77 9.73
CA GLY A 35 15.96 57.38 10.10
C GLY A 35 15.57 57.20 11.58
N SER A 36 16.21 57.97 12.49
CA SER A 36 15.87 57.90 13.91
C SER A 36 14.47 58.50 14.20
N ILE A 37 14.07 59.57 13.52
CA ILE A 37 12.74 60.18 13.63
C ILE A 37 11.68 59.18 13.12
N LEU A 38 11.95 58.52 11.99
CA LEU A 38 11.05 57.53 11.40
C LEU A 38 10.82 56.36 12.33
N ILE A 39 11.88 55.85 13.00
CA ILE A 39 11.78 54.80 13.99
C ILE A 39 10.92 55.23 15.19
N MET A 40 11.14 56.41 15.74
CA MET A 40 10.34 56.93 16.86
C MET A 40 8.86 57.10 16.49
N PHE A 41 8.58 57.62 15.31
CA PHE A 41 7.21 57.75 14.82
C PHE A 41 6.52 56.39 14.63
N SER A 42 7.24 55.42 14.13
CA SER A 42 6.73 54.05 13.93
C SER A 42 6.41 53.35 15.27
N ILE A 43 7.25 53.54 16.28
CA ILE A 43 7.00 53.00 17.63
C ILE A 43 5.74 53.62 18.23
N LEU A 44 5.57 54.95 18.07
CA LEU A 44 4.39 55.65 18.54
C LEU A 44 3.11 55.15 17.84
N LEU A 45 3.16 55.02 16.52
CA LEU A 45 2.05 54.55 15.70
C LEU A 45 1.64 53.11 16.07
N PHE A 46 2.63 52.25 16.32
CA PHE A 46 2.42 50.87 16.78
C PHE A 46 1.75 50.85 18.15
N ALA A 47 2.25 51.66 19.10
CA ALA A 47 1.69 51.74 20.46
C ALA A 47 0.23 52.25 20.44
N VAL A 48 -0.07 53.28 19.65
CA VAL A 48 -1.44 53.80 19.52
C VAL A 48 -2.38 52.78 18.90
N SER A 49 -1.94 52.05 17.86
CA SER A 49 -2.73 51.00 17.24
C SER A 49 -2.98 49.82 18.19
N MET A 50 -1.99 49.47 19.01
CA MET A 50 -2.11 48.40 20.02
C MET A 50 -3.11 48.78 21.13
N VAL A 51 -3.06 50.01 21.62
CA VAL A 51 -4.00 50.52 22.63
C VAL A 51 -5.42 50.61 22.05
N SER A 52 -5.59 51.07 20.82
CA SER A 52 -6.87 51.14 20.12
C SER A 52 -7.50 49.75 19.91
N SER A 53 -6.68 48.73 19.62
CA SER A 53 -7.12 47.34 19.48
C SER A 53 -7.58 46.75 20.81
N ILE A 54 -6.85 47.01 21.90
CA ILE A 54 -7.21 46.56 23.25
C ILE A 54 -8.51 47.25 23.72
N MET A 55 -8.68 48.52 23.40
CA MET A 55 -9.88 49.31 23.76
C MET A 55 -11.07 49.06 22.83
N LYS A 56 -10.94 48.21 21.78
CA LYS A 56 -11.98 47.96 20.75
C LYS A 56 -12.51 49.24 20.07
N ILE A 57 -11.67 50.28 19.95
CA ILE A 57 -12.03 51.54 19.33
C ILE A 57 -12.01 51.44 17.80
N TRP A 58 -11.11 50.59 17.25
CA TRP A 58 -10.97 50.32 15.81
C TRP A 58 -11.23 48.89 15.48
N ASP A 59 -11.75 48.65 14.28
CA ASP A 59 -11.95 47.29 13.77
C ASP A 59 -10.60 46.59 13.66
N PHE A 60 -10.55 45.27 13.98
CA PHE A 60 -9.32 44.50 14.06
C PHE A 60 -8.48 44.55 12.77
N SER A 61 -9.12 44.58 11.60
CA SER A 61 -8.48 44.72 10.30
C SER A 61 -7.77 46.07 10.09
N TYR A 62 -8.35 47.18 10.59
CA TYR A 62 -7.72 48.49 10.52
C TYR A 62 -6.52 48.61 11.47
N SER A 63 -6.65 48.09 12.66
CA SER A 63 -5.57 48.08 13.65
C SER A 63 -4.38 47.24 13.14
N LEU A 64 -4.61 46.11 12.52
CA LEU A 64 -3.58 45.24 11.92
C LEU A 64 -2.87 45.94 10.76
N GLY A 65 -3.59 46.64 9.87
CA GLY A 65 -3.02 47.39 8.77
C GLY A 65 -2.07 48.50 9.25
N ILE A 66 -2.43 49.24 10.31
CA ILE A 66 -1.60 50.29 10.88
C ILE A 66 -0.34 49.70 11.54
N GLN A 67 -0.44 48.56 12.20
CA GLN A 67 0.72 47.85 12.80
C GLN A 67 1.71 47.42 11.72
N VAL A 68 1.25 46.92 10.59
CA VAL A 68 2.08 46.55 9.43
C VAL A 68 2.81 47.77 8.86
N ILE A 69 2.12 48.88 8.66
CA ILE A 69 2.72 50.13 8.18
C ILE A 69 3.76 50.65 9.17
N ALA A 70 3.49 50.55 10.47
CA ALA A 70 4.43 50.94 11.52
C ALA A 70 5.71 50.09 11.50
N ILE A 71 5.58 48.75 11.33
CA ILE A 71 6.73 47.86 11.22
C ILE A 71 7.54 48.13 9.95
N LEU A 72 6.90 48.31 8.79
CA LEU A 72 7.57 48.65 7.54
C LEU A 72 8.33 49.96 7.62
N SER A 73 7.72 51.02 8.21
CA SER A 73 8.39 52.30 8.38
C SER A 73 9.53 52.24 9.41
N MET A 74 9.42 51.38 10.43
CA MET A 74 10.50 51.14 11.40
C MET A 74 11.70 50.46 10.73
N VAL A 75 11.46 49.46 9.87
CA VAL A 75 12.49 48.79 9.08
C VAL A 75 13.16 49.73 8.10
N THR A 76 12.37 50.55 7.41
CA THR A 76 12.90 51.58 6.49
C THR A 76 13.76 52.59 7.23
N GLY A 77 13.30 53.06 8.41
CA GLY A 77 14.07 53.95 9.27
C GLY A 77 15.40 53.35 9.76
N TYR A 78 15.36 52.07 10.12
CA TYR A 78 16.57 51.31 10.53
C TYR A 78 17.56 51.15 9.38
N THR A 79 17.10 50.83 8.17
CA THR A 79 17.95 50.71 6.97
C THR A 79 18.57 52.03 6.56
N LEU A 80 17.81 53.12 6.62
CA LEU A 80 18.33 54.49 6.36
C LEU A 80 19.39 54.90 7.40
N ARG A 81 19.17 54.57 8.68
CA ARG A 81 20.13 54.85 9.74
C ARG A 81 21.42 54.04 9.58
N ASN A 82 21.35 52.76 9.19
CA ASN A 82 22.49 51.86 9.08
C ASN A 82 23.23 51.93 7.73
N LYS A 83 22.70 52.62 6.72
CA LYS A 83 23.37 52.82 5.43
C LYS A 83 24.68 53.61 5.54
N MET A 84 24.92 54.19 6.72
CA MET A 84 26.15 54.92 7.06
C MET A 84 27.21 54.04 7.82
N ILE A 85 26.89 52.80 8.14
CA ILE A 85 27.76 51.92 8.92
C ILE A 85 28.08 50.70 8.03
N GLY A 86 29.23 50.69 7.39
CA GLY A 86 29.97 49.68 6.66
C GLY A 86 29.30 48.37 6.15
N PRO A 87 29.99 47.66 5.26
CA PRO A 87 29.42 46.51 4.54
C PRO A 87 29.04 45.28 5.39
N GLU A 88 29.49 45.13 6.64
CA GLU A 88 29.12 44.00 7.51
C GLU A 88 27.70 44.10 8.09
N ALA A 89 27.07 45.29 8.08
CA ALA A 89 25.71 45.45 8.59
C ALA A 89 24.62 44.94 7.61
N ASN A 90 24.94 44.74 6.33
CA ASN A 90 23.97 44.35 5.30
C ASN A 90 23.42 42.93 5.50
N GLY A 91 24.21 41.97 6.00
CA GLY A 91 23.77 40.59 6.21
C GLY A 91 22.73 40.47 7.33
N LYS A 92 22.96 41.14 8.46
CA LYS A 92 22.02 41.08 9.61
C LYS A 92 20.73 41.85 9.33
N THR A 93 20.81 42.94 8.56
CA THR A 93 19.63 43.74 8.17
C THR A 93 18.78 42.97 7.15
N TYR A 94 19.40 42.26 6.21
CA TYR A 94 18.71 41.43 5.25
C TYR A 94 18.01 40.24 5.93
N LEU A 95 18.68 39.62 6.91
CA LEU A 95 18.10 38.56 7.72
C LEU A 95 16.89 39.06 8.54
N LEU A 96 17.00 40.25 9.15
CA LEU A 96 15.92 40.85 9.93
C LEU A 96 14.71 41.22 9.05
N ILE A 97 14.94 41.75 7.84
CA ILE A 97 13.89 42.08 6.86
C ILE A 97 13.18 40.81 6.40
N ASN A 98 13.91 39.73 6.08
CA ASN A 98 13.34 38.46 5.72
C ASN A 98 12.56 37.85 6.88
N THR A 99 13.09 37.86 8.10
CA THR A 99 12.38 37.32 9.29
C THR A 99 11.10 38.12 9.58
N ILE A 100 11.11 39.46 9.42
CA ILE A 100 9.89 40.27 9.58
C ILE A 100 8.92 40.07 8.42
N HIS A 101 9.40 39.95 7.19
CA HIS A 101 8.59 39.64 6.02
C HIS A 101 7.93 38.24 6.19
N GLU A 102 8.67 37.23 6.63
CA GLU A 102 8.15 35.89 6.92
C GLU A 102 7.15 35.91 8.08
N PHE A 103 7.41 36.66 9.15
CA PHE A 103 6.50 36.81 10.29
C PHE A 103 5.20 37.52 9.89
N VAL A 104 5.29 38.58 9.11
CA VAL A 104 4.12 39.36 8.65
C VAL A 104 3.32 38.57 7.63
N THR A 105 3.97 37.93 6.67
CA THR A 105 3.29 37.09 5.68
C THR A 105 2.68 35.83 6.32
N SER A 106 3.35 35.20 7.29
CA SER A 106 2.80 34.03 7.99
C SER A 106 1.57 34.35 8.84
N LYS A 107 1.45 35.56 9.37
CA LYS A 107 0.27 35.97 10.15
C LYS A 107 -0.84 36.62 9.34
N LEU A 108 -0.54 37.23 8.20
CA LEU A 108 -1.54 37.90 7.37
C LEU A 108 -2.32 36.96 6.43
N ILE A 109 -1.80 35.76 6.17
CA ILE A 109 -2.39 34.81 5.22
C ILE A 109 -2.57 33.44 5.91
N GLU A 110 -3.10 33.39 7.11
CA GLU A 110 -3.74 32.17 7.60
C GLU A 110 -5.14 32.07 6.96
N ARG A 111 -5.20 31.75 5.67
CA ARG A 111 -6.38 31.06 5.15
C ARG A 111 -6.45 29.76 5.94
N GLU A 112 -7.45 29.64 6.76
CA GLU A 112 -7.72 28.39 7.49
C GLU A 112 -8.16 27.33 6.45
N ILE A 113 -7.18 26.68 5.82
CA ILE A 113 -7.43 25.60 4.86
C ILE A 113 -7.77 24.37 5.69
N THR A 114 -9.03 24.05 5.76
CA THR A 114 -9.55 22.86 6.46
C THR A 114 -9.68 21.65 5.53
N GLU A 115 -9.88 21.91 4.23
CA GLU A 115 -10.12 20.88 3.23
C GLU A 115 -9.36 21.18 1.92
N ILE A 116 -9.01 20.12 1.19
CA ILE A 116 -8.42 20.20 -0.14
C ILE A 116 -9.57 20.33 -1.15
N PRO A 117 -9.59 21.39 -1.99
CA PRO A 117 -10.68 21.57 -2.95
C PRO A 117 -10.70 20.43 -3.97
N VAL A 118 -11.89 19.94 -4.26
CA VAL A 118 -12.14 18.94 -5.29
C VAL A 118 -12.20 19.60 -6.66
N TYR A 119 -11.58 18.99 -7.66
CA TYR A 119 -11.62 19.50 -9.04
C TYR A 119 -13.01 19.29 -9.66
N ASP A 120 -13.61 20.35 -10.14
CA ASP A 120 -14.92 20.33 -10.79
C ASP A 120 -14.78 20.14 -12.30
N ILE A 121 -14.93 18.90 -12.76
CA ILE A 121 -14.84 18.51 -14.18
C ILE A 121 -15.93 19.22 -15.01
N SER A 122 -17.10 19.45 -14.44
CA SER A 122 -18.24 20.03 -15.15
C SER A 122 -17.99 21.48 -15.55
N LYS A 123 -17.17 22.22 -14.74
CA LYS A 123 -16.81 23.61 -14.98
C LYS A 123 -15.53 23.77 -15.79
N HIS A 124 -14.57 22.88 -15.61
CA HIS A 124 -13.21 23.09 -16.13
C HIS A 124 -12.77 22.06 -17.17
N GLY A 125 -13.60 21.03 -17.43
CA GLY A 125 -13.31 19.95 -18.38
C GLY A 125 -12.35 18.90 -17.85
N GLU A 126 -12.01 17.93 -18.69
CA GLU A 126 -11.06 16.85 -18.37
C GLU A 126 -9.62 17.38 -18.37
N LEU A 127 -8.80 16.90 -17.42
CA LEU A 127 -7.38 17.27 -17.35
C LEU A 127 -6.49 16.36 -18.22
N VAL A 128 -7.00 15.22 -18.60
CA VAL A 128 -6.30 14.22 -19.43
C VAL A 128 -7.11 13.96 -20.68
N THR A 129 -6.44 14.08 -21.83
CA THR A 129 -6.95 13.68 -23.14
C THR A 129 -6.01 12.68 -23.75
N PHE A 130 -6.54 11.66 -24.38
CA PHE A 130 -5.76 10.62 -25.04
C PHE A 130 -6.17 10.47 -26.49
N SER A 131 -5.18 10.43 -27.38
CA SER A 131 -5.33 10.07 -28.78
C SER A 131 -4.37 8.93 -29.10
N PRO A 132 -4.86 7.80 -29.63
CA PRO A 132 -4.02 6.64 -29.90
C PRO A 132 -2.99 6.96 -31.00
N PRO A 133 -1.74 6.46 -30.88
CA PRO A 133 -0.76 6.51 -31.96
C PRO A 133 -1.25 5.73 -33.19
N GLN A 134 -0.77 6.09 -34.40
CA GLN A 134 -1.25 5.52 -35.67
C GLN A 134 -1.12 3.99 -35.77
N ASP A 135 -0.10 3.40 -35.12
CA ASP A 135 0.16 1.96 -35.18
C ASP A 135 -0.60 1.15 -34.11
N PHE A 136 -1.48 1.79 -33.32
CA PHE A 136 -2.17 1.15 -32.21
C PHE A 136 -3.69 1.24 -32.32
N ASP A 137 -4.36 0.17 -31.94
CA ASP A 137 -5.80 0.13 -31.70
C ASP A 137 -6.08 0.20 -30.20
N VAL A 138 -7.12 0.93 -29.83
CA VAL A 138 -7.62 0.98 -28.45
C VAL A 138 -8.44 -0.27 -28.16
N VAL A 139 -8.01 -1.05 -27.17
CA VAL A 139 -8.72 -2.26 -26.73
C VAL A 139 -9.68 -1.93 -25.59
N GLU A 140 -9.22 -1.14 -24.63
CA GLU A 140 -9.97 -0.81 -23.42
C GLU A 140 -9.45 0.51 -22.82
N GLN A 141 -10.34 1.30 -22.22
CA GLN A 141 -9.98 2.50 -21.46
C GLN A 141 -10.65 2.49 -20.10
N THR A 142 -9.88 2.78 -19.06
CA THR A 142 -10.37 2.81 -17.67
C THR A 142 -9.75 3.96 -16.89
N TRP A 143 -10.55 4.69 -16.13
CA TRP A 143 -10.06 5.68 -15.19
C TRP A 143 -9.61 5.01 -13.90
N VAL A 144 -8.34 5.13 -13.56
CA VAL A 144 -7.82 4.73 -12.24
C VAL A 144 -8.11 5.82 -11.21
N SER A 145 -7.97 7.10 -11.63
CA SER A 145 -8.30 8.26 -10.79
C SER A 145 -8.75 9.41 -11.68
N ARG A 146 -10.06 9.57 -11.85
CA ARG A 146 -10.63 10.67 -12.66
C ARG A 146 -10.56 11.99 -11.88
N PRO A 147 -10.13 13.11 -12.49
CA PRO A 147 -9.78 13.33 -13.91
C PRO A 147 -8.27 13.23 -14.21
N PHE A 148 -7.46 12.62 -13.34
CA PHE A 148 -6.00 12.72 -13.38
C PHE A 148 -5.32 11.57 -14.10
N THR A 149 -5.91 10.37 -14.08
CA THR A 149 -5.19 9.19 -14.58
C THR A 149 -6.10 8.29 -15.39
N LEU A 150 -5.84 8.26 -16.68
CA LEU A 150 -6.51 7.40 -17.65
C LEU A 150 -5.55 6.31 -18.09
N VAL A 151 -5.98 5.07 -17.95
CA VAL A 151 -5.28 3.88 -18.47
C VAL A 151 -5.93 3.45 -19.76
N THR A 152 -5.12 3.21 -20.77
CA THR A 152 -5.57 2.71 -22.07
C THR A 152 -4.78 1.47 -22.45
N ILE A 153 -5.48 0.35 -22.66
CA ILE A 153 -4.86 -0.85 -23.22
C ILE A 153 -4.84 -0.69 -24.75
N LEU A 154 -3.64 -0.67 -25.29
CA LEU A 154 -3.37 -0.51 -26.71
C LEU A 154 -2.90 -1.83 -27.31
N ASN A 155 -3.38 -2.17 -28.49
CA ASN A 155 -2.86 -3.29 -29.27
C ASN A 155 -2.04 -2.78 -30.45
N ASN A 156 -0.79 -3.18 -30.54
CA ASN A 156 0.07 -2.82 -31.67
C ASN A 156 -0.33 -3.62 -32.91
N ARG A 157 -0.73 -2.95 -33.99
CA ARG A 157 -1.20 -3.57 -35.25
C ARG A 157 -0.19 -4.47 -35.91
N ARG A 158 1.12 -4.19 -35.74
CA ARG A 158 2.21 -4.93 -36.40
C ARG A 158 2.67 -6.15 -35.59
N THR A 159 2.77 -5.98 -34.26
CA THR A 159 3.33 -7.03 -33.38
C THR A 159 2.26 -7.83 -32.66
N HIS A 160 0.99 -7.38 -32.70
CA HIS A 160 -0.15 -7.92 -31.95
C HIS A 160 0.10 -8.01 -30.44
N LYS A 161 1.02 -7.20 -29.92
CA LYS A 161 1.29 -7.09 -28.49
C LYS A 161 0.45 -5.99 -27.86
N ASN A 162 0.00 -6.24 -26.66
CA ASN A 162 -0.71 -5.25 -25.86
C ASN A 162 0.30 -4.37 -25.12
N LEU A 163 -0.05 -3.09 -24.95
CA LEU A 163 0.68 -2.08 -24.18
C LEU A 163 -0.27 -1.46 -23.17
N TYR A 164 0.14 -1.38 -21.93
CA TYR A 164 -0.57 -0.67 -20.86
C TYR A 164 -0.09 0.78 -20.85
N ASN A 165 -0.88 1.68 -21.38
CA ASN A 165 -0.53 3.09 -21.54
C ASN A 165 -1.20 3.93 -20.46
N ILE A 166 -0.39 4.61 -19.64
CA ILE A 166 -0.83 5.57 -18.64
C ILE A 166 -0.81 6.96 -19.25
N SER A 167 -1.90 7.68 -19.13
CA SER A 167 -2.02 9.09 -19.49
C SER A 167 -2.30 9.91 -18.24
N GLU A 168 -1.44 10.88 -17.97
CA GLU A 168 -1.50 11.83 -16.85
C GLU A 168 -1.64 13.28 -17.39
N PRO A 169 -2.00 14.28 -16.56
CA PRO A 169 -2.14 15.65 -17.01
C PRO A 169 -0.84 16.19 -17.62
N VAL A 170 -0.91 16.71 -18.82
CA VAL A 170 0.26 17.32 -19.47
C VAL A 170 0.53 18.70 -18.85
N LEU A 171 1.74 18.88 -18.33
CA LEU A 171 2.21 20.14 -17.80
C LEU A 171 2.82 21.02 -18.90
N SER A 172 2.48 22.30 -18.92
CA SER A 172 3.17 23.33 -19.69
C SER A 172 4.60 23.54 -19.15
N ASP A 173 5.46 24.20 -19.93
CA ASP A 173 6.83 24.46 -19.48
C ASP A 173 6.87 25.36 -18.25
N PHE A 174 5.92 26.29 -18.12
CA PHE A 174 5.73 27.11 -16.91
C PHE A 174 5.35 26.23 -15.71
N GLU A 175 4.35 25.33 -15.87
CA GLU A 175 3.91 24.44 -14.79
C GLU A 175 5.03 23.48 -14.34
N LYS A 176 5.85 22.97 -15.28
CA LYS A 176 7.04 22.14 -14.96
C LYS A 176 8.07 22.92 -14.15
N ALA A 177 8.42 24.13 -14.61
CA ALA A 177 9.39 24.97 -13.92
C ALA A 177 8.89 25.37 -12.52
N LEU A 178 7.61 25.68 -12.40
CA LEU A 178 6.98 26.00 -11.11
C LEU A 178 6.97 24.79 -10.17
N LEU A 179 6.59 23.62 -10.66
CA LEU A 179 6.60 22.38 -9.89
C LEU A 179 8.00 22.08 -9.33
N GLN A 180 9.04 22.21 -10.16
CA GLN A 180 10.43 22.04 -9.73
C GLN A 180 10.81 23.03 -8.62
N ARG A 181 10.45 24.29 -8.78
CA ARG A 181 10.73 25.33 -7.79
C ARG A 181 10.00 25.09 -6.46
N ILE A 182 8.76 24.61 -6.54
CA ILE A 182 8.00 24.22 -5.34
C ILE A 182 8.69 23.05 -4.64
N PHE A 183 9.17 22.03 -5.38
CA PHE A 183 9.90 20.90 -4.82
C PHE A 183 11.16 21.34 -4.09
N ASP A 184 11.93 22.25 -4.65
CA ASP A 184 13.15 22.77 -4.02
C ASP A 184 12.82 23.57 -2.74
N SER A 185 11.75 24.37 -2.76
CA SER A 185 11.29 25.12 -1.58
C SER A 185 10.76 24.20 -0.47
N LEU A 186 10.05 23.14 -0.81
CA LEU A 186 9.55 22.16 0.15
C LEU A 186 10.69 21.38 0.83
N LYS A 187 11.76 21.04 0.12
CA LYS A 187 12.94 20.39 0.72
C LYS A 187 13.52 21.24 1.85
N VAL A 188 13.68 22.56 1.62
CA VAL A 188 14.17 23.48 2.64
C VAL A 188 13.22 23.55 3.82
N PHE A 189 11.92 23.71 3.54
CA PHE A 189 10.91 23.82 4.59
C PHE A 189 10.82 22.57 5.49
N LEU A 190 10.90 21.38 4.90
CA LEU A 190 10.85 20.11 5.63
C LEU A 190 12.10 19.86 6.50
N LEU A 191 13.25 20.44 6.13
CA LEU A 191 14.49 20.37 6.93
C LEU A 191 14.45 21.30 8.15
N GLU A 192 13.72 22.42 8.08
CA GLU A 192 13.64 23.42 9.14
C GLU A 192 12.55 23.13 10.20
N HIS A 193 11.59 22.29 9.87
CA HIS A 193 10.45 21.98 10.75
C HIS A 193 10.37 20.48 11.03
N GLU A 194 10.51 20.08 12.29
CA GLU A 194 10.15 18.75 12.75
C GLU A 194 8.62 18.58 12.72
N ILE A 195 8.10 18.08 11.60
CA ILE A 195 6.67 17.80 11.47
C ILE A 195 6.42 16.37 11.95
N ASP A 196 5.62 16.21 12.99
CA ASP A 196 5.15 14.90 13.45
C ASP A 196 4.07 14.36 12.47
N PHE A 197 4.54 13.73 11.40
CA PHE A 197 3.68 13.15 10.35
C PHE A 197 2.81 11.97 10.82
N ASN A 198 2.96 11.51 12.06
CA ASN A 198 2.21 10.35 12.55
C ASN A 198 0.81 10.72 13.09
N ARG A 199 0.56 12.00 13.39
CA ARG A 199 -0.67 12.48 14.03
C ARG A 199 -1.57 13.33 13.12
N MET A 200 -1.11 13.74 11.94
CA MET A 200 -1.84 14.66 11.07
C MET A 200 -1.97 14.08 9.66
N ASP A 201 -2.99 14.49 8.95
CA ASP A 201 -3.18 14.17 7.53
C ASP A 201 -2.02 14.77 6.71
N LYS A 202 -1.12 13.90 6.24
CA LYS A 202 0.07 14.26 5.44
C LYS A 202 -0.30 15.04 4.18
N GLU A 203 -1.42 14.68 3.58
CA GLU A 203 -1.90 15.31 2.35
C GLU A 203 -2.34 16.74 2.61
N LEU A 204 -3.10 16.98 3.67
CA LEU A 204 -3.55 18.32 4.04
C LEU A 204 -2.37 19.23 4.44
N ILE A 205 -1.37 18.71 5.13
CA ILE A 205 -0.15 19.46 5.48
C ILE A 205 0.61 19.86 4.21
N LEU A 206 0.79 18.92 3.28
CA LEU A 206 1.47 19.18 2.02
C LEU A 206 0.72 20.25 1.22
N TYR A 207 -0.62 20.16 1.16
CA TYR A 207 -1.45 21.14 0.45
C TYR A 207 -1.37 22.54 1.06
N LYS A 208 -1.42 22.65 2.39
CA LYS A 208 -1.23 23.94 3.10
C LYS A 208 0.10 24.59 2.74
N ASN A 209 1.18 23.81 2.74
CA ASN A 209 2.50 24.33 2.38
C ASN A 209 2.59 24.68 0.90
N PHE A 210 1.95 23.92 0.02
CA PHE A 210 1.84 24.25 -1.39
C PHE A 210 1.20 25.62 -1.62
N ILE A 211 0.03 25.85 -1.03
CA ILE A 211 -0.66 27.14 -1.14
C ILE A 211 0.19 28.28 -0.55
N LYS A 212 0.81 28.04 0.62
CA LYS A 212 1.71 29.03 1.24
C LYS A 212 2.87 29.41 0.33
N ILE A 213 3.47 28.44 -0.38
CA ILE A 213 4.56 28.72 -1.34
C ILE A 213 4.04 29.56 -2.51
N LEU A 214 2.87 29.24 -3.06
CA LEU A 214 2.25 30.03 -4.13
C LEU A 214 2.00 31.47 -3.69
N ASP A 215 1.45 31.66 -2.49
CA ASP A 215 1.20 32.98 -1.90
C ASP A 215 2.50 33.77 -1.72
N VAL A 216 3.57 33.14 -1.22
CA VAL A 216 4.90 33.77 -1.07
C VAL A 216 5.47 34.23 -2.42
N TYR A 217 5.26 33.44 -3.46
CA TYR A 217 5.71 33.82 -4.81
C TYR A 217 4.73 34.76 -5.53
N GLY A 218 3.57 35.07 -4.94
CA GLY A 218 2.53 35.90 -5.56
C GLY A 218 1.95 35.28 -6.83
N ILE A 219 1.88 33.92 -6.88
CA ILE A 219 1.41 33.20 -8.04
C ILE A 219 -0.06 32.80 -7.81
N ASP A 220 -0.93 33.29 -8.66
CA ASP A 220 -2.34 32.88 -8.74
C ASP A 220 -2.50 31.93 -9.93
N LEU A 221 -2.98 30.71 -9.67
CA LEU A 221 -3.14 29.67 -10.67
C LEU A 221 -4.61 29.45 -10.99
N ALA A 222 -4.91 29.35 -12.28
CA ALA A 222 -6.23 28.86 -12.71
C ALA A 222 -6.48 27.44 -12.16
N PRO A 223 -7.73 27.06 -11.81
CA PRO A 223 -8.05 25.77 -11.21
C PRO A 223 -7.45 24.55 -11.94
N PRO A 224 -7.44 24.47 -13.29
CA PRO A 224 -6.79 23.35 -13.97
C PRO A 224 -5.28 23.24 -13.67
N SER A 225 -4.54 24.35 -13.72
CA SER A 225 -3.09 24.37 -13.44
C SER A 225 -2.79 24.07 -11.97
N LEU A 226 -3.59 24.63 -11.05
CA LEU A 226 -3.47 24.34 -9.61
C LEU A 226 -3.60 22.82 -9.34
N HIS A 227 -4.63 22.20 -9.88
CA HIS A 227 -4.90 20.79 -9.65
C HIS A 227 -3.93 19.86 -10.39
N LYS A 228 -3.40 20.23 -11.56
CA LYS A 228 -2.33 19.48 -12.23
C LYS A 228 -1.06 19.46 -11.39
N ILE A 229 -0.61 20.64 -10.91
CA ILE A 229 0.60 20.74 -10.08
C ILE A 229 0.38 19.99 -8.77
N TRP A 230 -0.78 20.17 -8.14
CA TRP A 230 -1.14 19.44 -6.92
C TRP A 230 -1.12 17.92 -7.12
N TYR A 231 -1.65 17.43 -8.24
CA TYR A 231 -1.62 16.00 -8.58
C TYR A 231 -0.19 15.45 -8.56
N TYR A 232 0.77 16.11 -9.24
CA TYR A 232 2.15 15.66 -9.28
C TYR A 232 2.83 15.77 -7.92
N MET A 233 2.55 16.82 -7.15
CA MET A 233 3.06 16.95 -5.79
C MET A 233 2.58 15.81 -4.89
N LYS A 234 1.28 15.53 -4.89
CA LYS A 234 0.70 14.43 -4.12
C LYS A 234 1.28 13.10 -4.55
N ARG A 235 1.34 12.83 -5.86
CA ARG A 235 1.90 11.60 -6.44
C ARG A 235 3.35 11.38 -6.00
N ASP A 236 4.17 12.42 -6.03
CA ASP A 236 5.61 12.30 -5.84
C ASP A 236 6.05 12.43 -4.38
N TYR A 237 5.30 13.09 -3.50
CA TYR A 237 5.63 13.21 -2.07
C TYR A 237 4.87 12.21 -1.18
N VAL A 238 3.56 12.12 -1.33
CA VAL A 238 2.70 11.25 -0.51
C VAL A 238 2.58 9.86 -1.13
N GLY A 239 2.38 9.80 -2.45
CA GLY A 239 2.25 8.56 -3.20
C GLY A 239 3.60 7.92 -3.57
N TYR A 240 3.56 7.03 -4.54
CA TYR A 240 4.68 6.19 -4.98
C TYR A 240 5.34 6.68 -6.29
N GLY A 241 5.19 7.96 -6.64
CA GLY A 241 5.71 8.52 -7.88
C GLY A 241 5.10 7.85 -9.12
N LYS A 242 5.92 7.51 -10.11
CA LYS A 242 5.44 6.84 -11.33
C LYS A 242 4.79 5.46 -11.09
N LEU A 243 5.05 4.82 -9.94
CA LEU A 243 4.41 3.55 -9.57
C LEU A 243 3.02 3.74 -8.95
N ASP A 244 2.64 4.96 -8.57
CA ASP A 244 1.41 5.25 -7.84
C ASP A 244 0.15 4.78 -8.57
N VAL A 245 0.08 5.02 -9.87
CA VAL A 245 -1.03 4.58 -10.74
C VAL A 245 -1.12 3.06 -10.80
N LEU A 246 0.02 2.40 -10.95
CA LEU A 246 0.10 0.94 -11.04
C LEU A 246 -0.32 0.27 -9.73
N LEU A 247 0.04 0.89 -8.60
CA LEU A 247 -0.37 0.41 -7.27
C LEU A 247 -1.86 0.62 -7.00
N LYS A 248 -2.48 1.64 -7.59
CA LYS A 248 -3.92 1.92 -7.43
C LYS A 248 -4.83 1.11 -8.34
N ASP A 249 -4.34 0.61 -9.48
CA ASP A 249 -5.16 -0.18 -10.39
C ASP A 249 -5.43 -1.59 -9.83
N PRO A 250 -6.70 -1.97 -9.52
CA PRO A 250 -7.03 -3.27 -8.96
C PRO A 250 -6.81 -4.44 -9.93
N MET A 251 -6.65 -4.16 -11.24
CA MET A 251 -6.42 -5.18 -12.25
C MET A 251 -4.96 -5.64 -12.33
N ILE A 252 -4.04 -5.00 -11.61
CA ILE A 252 -2.61 -5.35 -11.57
C ILE A 252 -2.36 -6.24 -10.35
N GLU A 253 -1.68 -7.38 -10.58
CA GLU A 253 -1.24 -8.31 -9.52
C GLU A 253 0.23 -8.09 -9.16
N ASP A 254 1.13 -8.03 -10.17
CA ASP A 254 2.55 -7.81 -9.98
C ASP A 254 3.06 -6.65 -10.83
N ILE A 255 4.04 -5.91 -10.30
CA ILE A 255 4.76 -4.82 -10.97
C ILE A 255 6.24 -5.20 -10.98
N SER A 256 6.88 -5.19 -12.14
CA SER A 256 8.29 -5.50 -12.32
C SER A 256 9.02 -4.38 -13.07
N CYS A 257 9.96 -3.73 -12.38
CA CYS A 257 10.92 -2.81 -12.96
C CYS A 257 12.29 -3.51 -12.97
N ASP A 258 12.75 -3.92 -14.16
CA ASP A 258 13.88 -4.83 -14.33
C ASP A 258 15.21 -4.09 -14.60
N GLY A 259 15.24 -2.79 -14.37
CA GLY A 259 16.42 -1.94 -14.53
C GLY A 259 16.09 -0.54 -15.06
N ALA A 260 17.14 0.28 -15.21
CA ALA A 260 17.05 1.61 -15.78
C ALA A 260 16.82 1.56 -17.30
N ASP A 261 16.12 2.56 -17.83
CA ASP A 261 15.80 2.74 -19.26
C ASP A 261 15.04 1.55 -19.89
N ILE A 262 14.37 0.78 -19.04
CA ILE A 262 13.53 -0.36 -19.44
C ILE A 262 12.10 -0.06 -19.02
N SER A 263 11.12 -0.38 -19.90
CA SER A 263 9.71 -0.31 -19.56
C SER A 263 9.39 -1.17 -18.35
N VAL A 264 8.54 -0.66 -17.46
CA VAL A 264 7.99 -1.45 -16.36
C VAL A 264 7.03 -2.48 -16.94
N TYR A 265 7.11 -3.72 -16.48
CA TYR A 265 6.22 -4.82 -16.83
C TYR A 265 5.22 -5.08 -15.72
N LEU A 266 4.03 -5.52 -16.12
CA LEU A 266 2.94 -5.83 -15.20
C LEU A 266 2.46 -7.26 -15.42
N TYR A 267 2.02 -7.92 -14.36
CA TYR A 267 1.11 -9.05 -14.46
C TYR A 267 -0.32 -8.55 -14.24
N HIS A 268 -1.06 -8.46 -15.35
CA HIS A 268 -2.43 -7.97 -15.38
C HIS A 268 -3.42 -9.14 -15.40
N ARG A 269 -4.50 -9.09 -14.61
CA ARG A 269 -5.47 -10.19 -14.47
C ARG A 269 -6.07 -10.66 -15.80
N LYS A 270 -6.34 -9.73 -16.72
CA LYS A 270 -6.96 -10.02 -18.02
C LYS A 270 -5.93 -10.24 -19.12
N TYR A 271 -4.84 -9.48 -19.12
CA TYR A 271 -3.87 -9.46 -20.23
C TYR A 271 -2.57 -10.19 -19.92
N THR A 272 -2.44 -10.76 -18.71
CA THR A 272 -1.22 -11.43 -18.21
C THR A 272 0.00 -10.51 -18.23
N ASN A 273 1.14 -10.94 -18.76
CA ASN A 273 2.33 -10.09 -18.85
C ASN A 273 2.12 -9.01 -19.91
N ILE A 274 2.17 -7.75 -19.49
CA ILE A 274 1.97 -6.59 -20.36
C ILE A 274 3.02 -5.52 -20.07
N GLU A 275 3.56 -4.93 -21.13
CA GLU A 275 4.52 -3.83 -21.07
C GLU A 275 3.78 -2.50 -20.82
N THR A 276 4.44 -1.57 -20.12
CA THR A 276 3.89 -0.22 -19.88
C THR A 276 4.69 0.86 -20.60
N ASN A 277 4.15 2.09 -20.64
CA ASN A 277 4.89 3.27 -21.05
C ASN A 277 5.69 3.93 -19.89
N VAL A 278 5.78 3.29 -18.73
CA VAL A 278 6.56 3.80 -17.59
C VAL A 278 8.01 3.36 -17.71
N ILE A 279 8.91 4.32 -17.72
CA ILE A 279 10.36 4.11 -17.77
C ILE A 279 11.01 4.96 -16.69
N PHE A 280 12.03 4.43 -16.03
CA PHE A 280 12.85 5.13 -15.04
C PHE A 280 14.27 5.31 -15.57
N GLU A 281 14.80 6.51 -15.45
CA GLU A 281 16.23 6.77 -15.56
C GLU A 281 16.94 6.20 -14.31
N GLU A 282 18.24 5.94 -14.39
CA GLU A 282 19.00 5.25 -13.32
C GLU A 282 18.93 6.00 -11.99
N GLU A 283 19.12 7.31 -12.01
CA GLU A 283 19.06 8.14 -10.80
C GLU A 283 17.65 8.17 -10.20
N GLU A 284 16.65 8.34 -11.05
CA GLU A 284 15.24 8.32 -10.64
C GLU A 284 14.84 6.97 -10.03
N LEU A 285 15.29 5.86 -10.62
CA LEU A 285 15.06 4.50 -10.12
C LEU A 285 15.66 4.31 -8.73
N ASN A 286 16.92 4.71 -8.56
CA ASN A 286 17.61 4.61 -7.26
C ASN A 286 16.92 5.46 -6.19
N MET A 287 16.48 6.68 -6.53
CA MET A 287 15.72 7.54 -5.62
C MET A 287 14.36 6.91 -5.25
N THR A 288 13.69 6.28 -6.21
CA THR A 288 12.43 5.57 -5.98
C THR A 288 12.64 4.38 -5.03
N ILE A 289 13.72 3.60 -5.21
CA ILE A 289 14.07 2.47 -4.33
C ILE A 289 14.35 2.97 -2.90
N LEU A 290 15.11 4.05 -2.72
CA LEU A 290 15.37 4.64 -1.41
C LEU A 290 14.09 5.13 -0.74
N LYS A 291 13.19 5.76 -1.50
CA LYS A 291 11.87 6.18 -1.01
C LYS A 291 11.02 5.00 -0.56
N LEU A 292 10.96 3.92 -1.35
CA LEU A 292 10.24 2.70 -1.01
C LEU A 292 10.81 2.04 0.27
N ALA A 293 12.14 2.06 0.44
CA ALA A 293 12.78 1.59 1.65
C ALA A 293 12.34 2.40 2.88
N GLN A 294 12.36 3.72 2.77
CA GLN A 294 11.91 4.62 3.84
C GLN A 294 10.44 4.40 4.20
N ILE A 295 9.55 4.32 3.20
CA ILE A 295 8.10 4.08 3.41
C ILE A 295 7.86 2.74 4.11
N SER A 296 8.68 1.72 3.80
CA SER A 296 8.61 0.37 4.38
C SER A 296 9.31 0.26 5.75
N GLY A 297 9.92 1.34 6.26
CA GLY A 297 10.69 1.32 7.51
C GLY A 297 11.96 0.46 7.42
N LYS A 298 12.49 0.26 6.22
CA LYS A 298 13.70 -0.51 5.94
C LYS A 298 14.82 0.41 5.44
N SER A 299 16.04 -0.09 5.43
CA SER A 299 17.20 0.58 4.87
C SER A 299 17.82 -0.26 3.74
N ILE A 300 18.31 0.40 2.72
CA ILE A 300 19.05 -0.20 1.61
C ILE A 300 20.26 0.69 1.31
N SER A 301 21.39 0.09 0.95
CA SER A 301 22.62 0.83 0.65
C SER A 301 23.50 0.02 -0.31
N THR A 302 24.55 0.62 -0.84
CA THR A 302 25.53 -0.08 -1.69
C THR A 302 26.20 -1.27 -0.99
N GLY A 303 26.37 -1.20 0.34
CA GLY A 303 26.90 -2.32 1.14
C GLY A 303 25.87 -3.43 1.40
N TYR A 304 24.59 -3.11 1.33
CA TYR A 304 23.45 -4.02 1.48
C TYR A 304 22.42 -3.71 0.39
N PRO A 305 22.69 -4.09 -0.85
CA PRO A 305 21.92 -3.65 -2.01
C PRO A 305 20.64 -4.43 -2.28
N ILE A 306 20.31 -5.42 -1.48
CA ILE A 306 19.08 -6.23 -1.60
C ILE A 306 18.15 -5.90 -0.45
N MET A 307 16.89 -5.65 -0.75
CA MET A 307 15.86 -5.36 0.24
C MET A 307 14.60 -6.17 -0.02
N ASN A 308 14.15 -6.88 1.01
CA ASN A 308 12.83 -7.48 1.08
C ASN A 308 12.00 -6.74 2.13
N ALA A 309 10.83 -6.21 1.73
CA ALA A 309 10.04 -5.32 2.57
C ALA A 309 8.53 -5.49 2.31
N ARG A 310 7.74 -4.77 3.10
CA ARG A 310 6.29 -4.61 2.90
C ARG A 310 5.95 -3.14 2.79
N LEU A 311 5.12 -2.82 1.84
CA LEU A 311 4.49 -1.51 1.76
C LEU A 311 3.38 -1.39 2.81
N PRO A 312 2.96 -0.16 3.17
CA PRO A 312 1.90 0.07 4.15
C PRO A 312 0.55 -0.58 3.81
N ASP A 313 0.26 -0.78 2.52
CA ASP A 313 -0.93 -1.48 2.02
C ASP A 313 -0.83 -3.02 2.15
N GLY A 314 0.30 -3.55 2.65
CA GLY A 314 0.55 -4.98 2.78
C GLY A 314 1.23 -5.62 1.57
N SER A 315 1.41 -4.89 0.46
CA SER A 315 2.08 -5.40 -0.74
C SER A 315 3.53 -5.81 -0.45
N ARG A 316 3.97 -6.92 -1.04
CA ARG A 316 5.37 -7.38 -0.94
C ARG A 316 6.25 -6.58 -1.88
N LEU A 317 7.37 -6.12 -1.39
CA LEU A 317 8.38 -5.40 -2.15
C LEU A 317 9.71 -6.13 -2.07
N GLU A 318 10.29 -6.45 -3.23
CA GLU A 318 11.68 -6.82 -3.36
C GLU A 318 12.38 -5.81 -4.25
N ALA A 319 13.51 -5.28 -3.80
CA ALA A 319 14.27 -4.27 -4.53
C ALA A 319 15.78 -4.50 -4.42
N THR A 320 16.49 -4.14 -5.49
CA THR A 320 17.95 -4.07 -5.50
C THR A 320 18.39 -2.65 -5.83
N LEU A 321 19.44 -2.16 -5.17
CA LEU A 321 19.94 -0.80 -5.37
C LEU A 321 21.18 -0.80 -6.26
N GLY A 322 21.21 0.09 -7.25
CA GLY A 322 22.37 0.30 -8.10
C GLY A 322 22.71 -0.91 -8.99
N ARG A 323 23.98 -1.04 -9.35
CA ARG A 323 24.50 -2.08 -10.26
C ARG A 323 25.32 -3.17 -9.57
N GLU A 324 25.37 -3.17 -8.24
CA GLU A 324 26.20 -4.09 -7.46
C GLU A 324 25.76 -5.56 -7.62
N VAL A 325 24.45 -5.79 -7.72
CA VAL A 325 23.86 -7.13 -7.83
C VAL A 325 23.17 -7.32 -9.17
N THR A 326 22.52 -6.28 -9.69
CA THR A 326 21.77 -6.29 -10.94
C THR A 326 22.42 -5.38 -11.98
N THR A 327 22.93 -5.93 -13.06
CA THR A 327 23.81 -5.25 -14.02
C THR A 327 23.15 -4.13 -14.84
N ARG A 328 21.81 -4.12 -14.91
CA ARG A 328 21.00 -3.11 -15.63
C ARG A 328 20.54 -1.94 -14.76
N GLY A 329 21.11 -1.79 -13.56
CA GLY A 329 20.65 -0.83 -12.56
C GLY A 329 19.83 -1.49 -11.46
N GLY A 330 19.27 -0.69 -10.56
CA GLY A 330 18.37 -1.19 -9.51
C GLY A 330 17.13 -1.87 -10.07
N THR A 331 16.50 -2.72 -9.27
CA THR A 331 15.23 -3.38 -9.65
C THR A 331 14.16 -3.18 -8.59
N ILE A 332 12.91 -3.20 -9.00
CA ILE A 332 11.75 -3.16 -8.10
C ILE A 332 10.77 -4.24 -8.56
N THR A 333 10.43 -5.16 -7.65
CA THR A 333 9.34 -6.12 -7.85
C THR A 333 8.33 -5.94 -6.74
N ILE A 334 7.08 -5.62 -7.09
CA ILE A 334 6.00 -5.46 -6.14
C ILE A 334 4.91 -6.47 -6.47
N ARG A 335 4.59 -7.34 -5.51
CA ARG A 335 3.41 -8.18 -5.55
C ARG A 335 2.33 -7.54 -4.69
N LYS A 336 1.28 -7.05 -5.34
CA LYS A 336 0.22 -6.30 -4.69
C LYS A 336 -0.57 -7.16 -3.71
N PHE A 337 -0.83 -6.60 -2.54
CA PHE A 337 -1.79 -7.17 -1.61
C PHE A 337 -3.20 -6.95 -2.15
N ARG A 338 -4.05 -7.97 -2.05
CA ARG A 338 -5.46 -7.87 -2.41
C ARG A 338 -6.28 -7.63 -1.15
N GLU A 339 -6.88 -6.46 -1.03
CA GLU A 339 -7.75 -6.12 0.11
C GLU A 339 -9.02 -6.96 0.14
N GLU A 340 -9.63 -7.19 -1.03
CA GLU A 340 -10.82 -8.01 -1.16
C GLU A 340 -10.45 -9.45 -1.58
N PRO A 341 -10.53 -10.42 -0.66
CA PRO A 341 -10.20 -11.80 -0.97
C PRO A 341 -11.25 -12.43 -1.90
N PHE A 342 -10.84 -13.44 -2.66
CA PHE A 342 -11.78 -14.27 -3.39
C PHE A 342 -12.66 -15.06 -2.43
N THR A 343 -13.95 -15.15 -2.76
CA THR A 343 -14.95 -15.89 -1.99
C THR A 343 -15.16 -17.30 -2.57
N PRO A 344 -15.86 -18.18 -1.85
CA PRO A 344 -16.33 -19.45 -2.41
C PRO A 344 -17.16 -19.29 -3.68
N ALA A 345 -18.02 -18.26 -3.74
CA ALA A 345 -18.83 -17.96 -4.92
C ALA A 345 -17.95 -17.60 -6.13
N ASP A 346 -16.91 -16.79 -5.96
CA ASP A 346 -15.94 -16.48 -7.01
C ASP A 346 -15.26 -17.75 -7.54
N LEU A 347 -14.78 -18.64 -6.65
CA LEU A 347 -14.09 -19.85 -7.05
C LEU A 347 -14.99 -20.81 -7.83
N ILE A 348 -16.28 -20.84 -7.52
CA ILE A 348 -17.30 -21.58 -8.28
C ILE A 348 -17.51 -20.90 -9.65
N LYS A 349 -17.70 -19.59 -9.68
CA LYS A 349 -17.91 -18.80 -10.90
C LYS A 349 -16.76 -18.94 -11.90
N TYR A 350 -15.52 -18.99 -11.41
CA TYR A 350 -14.32 -19.22 -12.24
C TYR A 350 -14.10 -20.70 -12.60
N GLY A 351 -14.92 -21.59 -12.10
CA GLY A 351 -14.81 -23.03 -12.33
C GLY A 351 -13.59 -23.69 -11.68
N THR A 352 -12.97 -23.01 -10.71
CA THR A 352 -11.88 -23.62 -9.93
C THR A 352 -12.42 -24.79 -9.10
N PHE A 353 -13.61 -24.63 -8.55
CA PHE A 353 -14.42 -25.63 -7.86
C PHE A 353 -15.83 -25.64 -8.46
N ASN A 354 -16.57 -26.71 -8.24
CA ASN A 354 -18.03 -26.72 -8.43
C ASN A 354 -18.74 -26.55 -7.07
N THR A 355 -20.04 -26.33 -7.08
CA THR A 355 -20.85 -26.15 -5.87
C THR A 355 -20.85 -27.37 -4.96
N GLU A 356 -20.73 -28.58 -5.53
CA GLU A 356 -20.71 -29.84 -4.79
C GLU A 356 -19.44 -29.99 -3.93
N VAL A 357 -18.25 -29.77 -4.53
CA VAL A 357 -16.98 -29.80 -3.80
C VAL A 357 -16.94 -28.70 -2.76
N MET A 358 -17.44 -27.52 -3.07
CA MET A 358 -17.43 -26.39 -2.13
C MET A 358 -18.39 -26.61 -0.96
N ALA A 359 -19.55 -27.22 -1.18
CA ALA A 359 -20.48 -27.64 -0.11
C ALA A 359 -19.87 -28.72 0.80
N TYR A 360 -19.15 -29.66 0.22
CA TYR A 360 -18.39 -30.66 0.97
C TYR A 360 -17.32 -30.01 1.85
N LEU A 361 -16.52 -29.08 1.29
CA LEU A 361 -15.49 -28.35 2.04
C LEU A 361 -16.11 -27.49 3.15
N TRP A 362 -17.25 -26.83 2.89
CA TRP A 362 -17.98 -26.10 3.92
C TRP A 362 -18.34 -27.02 5.10
N LEU A 363 -18.98 -28.14 4.83
CA LEU A 363 -19.35 -29.10 5.87
C LEU A 363 -18.12 -29.66 6.60
N ALA A 364 -17.02 -29.92 5.90
CA ALA A 364 -15.76 -30.40 6.48
C ALA A 364 -15.14 -29.36 7.44
N VAL A 365 -15.10 -28.07 7.02
CA VAL A 365 -14.57 -26.97 7.84
C VAL A 365 -15.38 -26.80 9.12
N GLU A 366 -16.70 -26.75 9.04
CA GLU A 366 -17.60 -26.64 10.22
C GLU A 366 -17.45 -27.83 11.19
N ASN A 367 -16.96 -28.97 10.71
CA ASN A 367 -16.75 -30.16 11.51
C ASN A 367 -15.27 -30.43 11.83
N ASN A 368 -14.47 -29.37 11.87
CA ASN A 368 -13.09 -29.36 12.36
C ASN A 368 -12.16 -30.34 11.62
N LYS A 369 -12.28 -30.46 10.29
CA LYS A 369 -11.41 -31.31 9.47
C LYS A 369 -10.13 -30.57 9.07
N ASN A 370 -8.99 -31.25 9.22
CA ASN A 370 -7.68 -30.69 8.87
C ASN A 370 -7.47 -30.72 7.35
N ILE A 371 -7.03 -29.59 6.75
CA ILE A 371 -6.94 -29.44 5.31
C ILE A 371 -5.55 -28.91 4.90
N ILE A 372 -4.93 -29.55 3.93
CA ILE A 372 -3.72 -29.03 3.27
C ILE A 372 -4.01 -28.85 1.77
N ILE A 373 -3.75 -27.63 1.28
CA ILE A 373 -3.90 -27.28 -0.14
C ILE A 373 -2.53 -27.30 -0.80
N VAL A 374 -2.38 -28.12 -1.82
CA VAL A 374 -1.12 -28.38 -2.50
C VAL A 374 -1.19 -27.92 -3.94
N GLY A 375 -0.09 -27.44 -4.49
CA GLY A 375 -0.03 -27.04 -5.89
C GLY A 375 1.25 -26.28 -6.23
N GLU A 376 1.50 -26.13 -7.51
CA GLU A 376 2.62 -25.35 -8.04
C GLU A 376 2.44 -23.84 -7.78
N THR A 377 3.45 -23.04 -8.13
CA THR A 377 3.37 -21.57 -8.04
C THR A 377 2.21 -21.05 -8.87
N ALA A 378 1.49 -20.06 -8.36
CA ALA A 378 0.31 -19.45 -8.99
C ALA A 378 -0.90 -20.38 -9.21
N ALA A 379 -0.93 -21.58 -8.61
CA ALA A 379 -2.07 -22.49 -8.70
C ALA A 379 -3.32 -22.01 -7.93
N GLY A 380 -3.19 -21.02 -7.04
CA GLY A 380 -4.31 -20.45 -6.28
C GLY A 380 -4.47 -21.04 -4.87
N LYS A 381 -3.44 -21.65 -4.30
CA LYS A 381 -3.46 -22.29 -2.97
C LYS A 381 -3.95 -21.37 -1.86
N THR A 382 -3.26 -20.24 -1.68
CA THR A 382 -3.61 -19.24 -0.64
C THR A 382 -4.99 -18.63 -0.89
N THR A 383 -5.36 -18.45 -2.17
CA THR A 383 -6.69 -17.99 -2.57
C THR A 383 -7.78 -18.96 -2.10
N THR A 384 -7.58 -20.25 -2.31
CA THR A 384 -8.50 -21.29 -1.84
C THR A 384 -8.53 -21.39 -0.33
N LEU A 385 -7.36 -21.34 0.32
CA LEU A 385 -7.26 -21.30 1.78
C LEU A 385 -8.09 -20.15 2.35
N ASN A 386 -7.97 -18.97 1.78
CA ASN A 386 -8.73 -17.78 2.20
C ASN A 386 -10.23 -17.98 1.99
N ALA A 387 -10.64 -18.45 0.81
CA ALA A 387 -12.06 -18.66 0.50
C ALA A 387 -12.73 -19.68 1.44
N ILE A 388 -12.09 -20.84 1.67
CA ILE A 388 -12.67 -21.85 2.58
C ILE A 388 -12.64 -21.42 4.05
N SER A 389 -11.76 -20.50 4.43
CA SER A 389 -11.71 -19.95 5.78
C SER A 389 -12.97 -19.15 6.14
N LEU A 390 -13.76 -18.69 5.16
CA LEU A 390 -15.07 -18.07 5.40
C LEU A 390 -16.11 -19.04 5.96
N PHE A 391 -15.88 -20.35 5.81
CA PHE A 391 -16.73 -21.41 6.40
C PHE A 391 -16.42 -21.70 7.87
N ILE A 392 -15.37 -21.12 8.44
CA ILE A 392 -15.06 -21.25 9.86
C ILE A 392 -16.19 -20.59 10.66
N PRO A 393 -16.74 -21.24 11.72
CA PRO A 393 -17.77 -20.65 12.54
C PRO A 393 -17.36 -19.27 13.10
N SER A 394 -18.25 -18.30 13.02
CA SER A 394 -17.94 -16.88 13.29
C SER A 394 -17.42 -16.59 14.70
N GLU A 395 -17.81 -17.43 15.68
CA GLU A 395 -17.45 -17.29 17.09
C GLU A 395 -16.08 -17.94 17.42
N SER A 396 -15.54 -18.73 16.49
CA SER A 396 -14.30 -19.46 16.71
C SER A 396 -13.10 -18.52 16.84
N LYS A 397 -12.17 -18.90 17.71
CA LYS A 397 -10.87 -18.24 17.79
C LYS A 397 -9.94 -18.73 16.69
N VAL A 398 -9.56 -17.83 15.80
CA VAL A 398 -8.69 -18.11 14.66
C VAL A 398 -7.34 -17.43 14.82
N ILE A 399 -6.25 -18.15 14.57
CA ILE A 399 -4.92 -17.56 14.44
C ILE A 399 -4.39 -17.89 13.05
N THR A 400 -3.95 -16.86 12.32
CA THR A 400 -3.23 -17.03 11.05
C THR A 400 -1.76 -16.72 11.23
N ILE A 401 -0.88 -17.54 10.63
CA ILE A 401 0.57 -17.37 10.67
C ILE A 401 1.09 -17.42 9.24
N GLU A 402 1.74 -16.34 8.80
CA GLU A 402 2.14 -16.16 7.42
C GLU A 402 3.53 -15.51 7.33
N ASP A 403 4.27 -15.79 6.26
CA ASP A 403 5.48 -15.02 5.91
C ASP A 403 5.12 -13.57 5.61
N THR A 404 4.12 -13.39 4.78
CA THR A 404 3.49 -12.12 4.47
C THR A 404 1.99 -12.30 4.54
N ARG A 405 1.29 -11.33 5.09
CA ARG A 405 -0.16 -11.38 5.21
C ARG A 405 -0.81 -11.43 3.82
N GLU A 406 -1.47 -12.52 3.54
CA GLU A 406 -2.29 -12.74 2.34
C GLU A 406 -3.75 -13.11 2.73
N LEU A 407 -3.94 -13.64 3.95
CA LEU A 407 -5.25 -14.03 4.45
C LEU A 407 -5.99 -12.81 5.03
N THR A 408 -7.28 -12.74 4.73
CA THR A 408 -8.21 -11.76 5.27
C THR A 408 -9.47 -12.48 5.74
N LEU A 409 -9.76 -12.40 7.05
CA LEU A 409 -10.91 -13.06 7.66
C LEU A 409 -11.88 -12.02 8.23
N TYR A 410 -13.16 -12.36 8.24
CA TYR A 410 -14.22 -11.51 8.81
C TYR A 410 -14.52 -11.86 10.28
N HIS A 411 -13.66 -12.64 10.93
CA HIS A 411 -13.82 -13.06 12.32
C HIS A 411 -13.42 -11.96 13.30
N LYS A 412 -14.25 -11.70 14.31
CA LYS A 412 -13.94 -10.75 15.40
C LYS A 412 -12.80 -11.25 16.29
N ASN A 413 -12.72 -12.58 16.53
CA ASN A 413 -11.71 -13.22 17.35
C ASN A 413 -10.59 -13.81 16.48
N TRP A 414 -9.97 -12.96 15.65
CA TRP A 414 -8.88 -13.32 14.75
C TRP A 414 -7.58 -12.62 15.13
N ILE A 415 -6.50 -13.40 15.17
CA ILE A 415 -5.15 -12.92 15.43
C ILE A 415 -4.29 -13.19 14.19
N PRO A 416 -4.03 -12.18 13.35
CA PRO A 416 -3.09 -12.31 12.24
C PRO A 416 -1.65 -12.14 12.75
N ALA A 417 -0.81 -13.16 12.58
CA ALA A 417 0.61 -13.13 12.93
C ALA A 417 1.48 -13.26 11.67
N THR A 418 2.57 -12.52 11.64
CA THR A 418 3.54 -12.58 10.55
C THR A 418 4.95 -12.63 11.08
N ILE A 419 5.85 -13.30 10.36
CA ILE A 419 7.26 -13.37 10.70
C ILE A 419 7.89 -11.99 10.78
N ARG A 420 8.96 -11.87 11.56
CA ARG A 420 9.77 -10.67 11.67
C ARG A 420 11.22 -11.01 11.36
N GLU A 421 11.71 -10.49 10.25
CA GLU A 421 13.13 -10.51 9.90
C GLU A 421 13.78 -9.19 10.31
N THR A 422 14.85 -9.28 11.10
CA THR A 422 15.58 -8.11 11.58
C THR A 422 16.88 -7.95 10.78
N TYR A 423 17.19 -6.73 10.37
CA TYR A 423 18.42 -6.40 9.66
C TYR A 423 19.62 -6.23 10.60
N MET A 424 20.81 -6.50 10.09
CA MET A 424 22.12 -6.21 10.70
C MET A 424 22.45 -6.99 11.99
N GLY A 425 22.82 -8.27 11.84
CA GLY A 425 23.58 -9.00 12.87
C GLY A 425 22.87 -9.27 14.20
N GLN A 426 21.61 -8.91 14.33
CA GLN A 426 20.75 -9.26 15.47
C GLN A 426 19.89 -10.48 15.13
N GLU A 427 20.50 -11.62 14.81
CA GLU A 427 19.79 -12.89 14.59
C GLU A 427 18.88 -13.27 15.76
N ALA A 428 19.21 -12.86 16.97
CA ALA A 428 18.42 -13.10 18.18
C ALA A 428 17.05 -12.36 18.19
N ALA A 429 16.81 -11.41 17.28
CA ALA A 429 15.55 -10.67 17.19
C ALA A 429 14.62 -11.15 16.07
N ASN A 430 15.05 -12.14 15.27
CA ASN A 430 14.20 -12.76 14.27
C ASN A 430 13.12 -13.62 14.93
N ILE A 431 11.90 -13.53 14.42
CA ILE A 431 10.78 -14.39 14.82
C ILE A 431 10.34 -15.16 13.59
N ASP A 432 10.62 -16.44 13.59
CA ASP A 432 10.27 -17.34 12.49
C ASP A 432 8.84 -17.91 12.65
N MET A 433 8.41 -18.67 11.66
CA MET A 433 7.09 -19.31 11.63
C MET A 433 6.94 -20.36 12.76
N PHE A 434 8.01 -21.04 13.10
CA PHE A 434 8.04 -22.00 14.19
C PHE A 434 7.82 -21.35 15.57
N ASP A 435 8.43 -20.19 15.80
CA ASP A 435 8.23 -19.44 17.05
C ASP A 435 6.80 -18.95 17.20
N LEU A 436 6.22 -18.44 16.09
CA LEU A 436 4.83 -18.00 16.05
C LEU A 436 3.86 -19.15 16.31
N LEU A 437 4.09 -20.31 15.71
CA LEU A 437 3.29 -21.52 15.95
C LEU A 437 3.31 -21.94 17.42
N ARG A 438 4.49 -22.00 18.04
CA ARG A 438 4.62 -22.32 19.48
C ARG A 438 3.90 -21.31 20.37
N SER A 439 3.92 -20.05 19.99
CA SER A 439 3.18 -18.99 20.70
C SER A 439 1.66 -19.16 20.51
N ALA A 440 1.21 -19.44 19.29
CA ALA A 440 -0.19 -19.64 18.95
C ALA A 440 -0.84 -20.79 19.75
N LEU A 441 -0.17 -21.93 19.87
CA LEU A 441 -0.67 -23.08 20.64
C LEU A 441 -0.95 -22.76 22.12
N ARG A 442 -0.23 -21.79 22.71
CA ARG A 442 -0.49 -21.32 24.08
C ARG A 442 -1.68 -20.37 24.20
N GLN A 443 -2.19 -19.87 23.06
CA GLN A 443 -3.34 -18.96 23.02
C GLN A 443 -4.68 -19.71 22.84
N ARG A 444 -4.65 -21.05 22.78
CA ARG A 444 -5.82 -21.93 22.62
C ARG A 444 -6.70 -21.54 21.43
N PRO A 445 -6.20 -21.51 20.20
CA PRO A 445 -7.02 -21.32 19.01
C PRO A 445 -7.86 -22.56 18.75
N GLU A 446 -9.07 -22.38 18.20
CA GLU A 446 -9.85 -23.49 17.63
C GLU A 446 -9.34 -23.80 16.23
N PHE A 447 -9.04 -22.74 15.46
CA PHE A 447 -8.49 -22.86 14.12
C PHE A 447 -7.11 -22.19 14.03
N LEU A 448 -6.18 -22.89 13.44
CA LEU A 448 -4.81 -22.45 13.22
C LEU A 448 -4.49 -22.55 11.72
N LEU A 449 -4.33 -21.41 11.06
CA LEU A 449 -4.07 -21.31 9.64
C LEU A 449 -2.61 -20.94 9.40
N VAL A 450 -1.88 -21.74 8.64
CA VAL A 450 -0.49 -21.46 8.28
C VAL A 450 -0.43 -21.23 6.78
N GLY A 451 0.00 -20.04 6.37
CA GLY A 451 0.02 -19.62 4.98
C GLY A 451 0.69 -20.63 4.07
N GLU A 452 1.90 -21.06 4.42
CA GLU A 452 2.62 -22.11 3.70
C GLU A 452 3.62 -22.82 4.61
N ILE A 453 3.70 -24.15 4.50
CA ILE A 453 4.69 -24.98 5.19
C ILE A 453 5.83 -25.38 4.25
N ARG A 454 7.07 -25.16 4.70
CA ARG A 454 8.29 -25.42 3.92
C ARG A 454 9.39 -26.13 4.72
N GLY A 455 9.36 -26.03 6.05
CA GLY A 455 10.41 -26.50 6.95
C GLY A 455 9.89 -27.09 8.26
N LYS A 456 10.63 -26.86 9.34
CA LYS A 456 10.38 -27.44 10.68
C LYS A 456 9.04 -27.05 11.31
N GLU A 457 8.43 -25.97 10.89
CA GLU A 457 7.10 -25.52 11.31
C GLU A 457 6.03 -26.58 11.01
N ALA A 458 6.18 -27.33 9.93
CA ALA A 458 5.25 -28.40 9.57
C ALA A 458 5.13 -29.48 10.67
N TYR A 459 6.23 -29.85 11.31
CA TYR A 459 6.19 -30.80 12.45
C TYR A 459 5.27 -30.28 13.57
N THR A 460 5.41 -28.97 13.93
CA THR A 460 4.58 -28.37 14.98
C THR A 460 3.12 -28.27 14.56
N LEU A 461 2.85 -28.01 13.26
CA LEU A 461 1.50 -27.99 12.71
C LEU A 461 0.84 -29.37 12.84
N PHE A 462 1.52 -30.45 12.45
CA PHE A 462 1.00 -31.80 12.60
C PHE A 462 0.86 -32.22 14.08
N GLN A 463 1.71 -31.73 14.97
CA GLN A 463 1.54 -31.89 16.41
C GLN A 463 0.25 -31.19 16.88
N ALA A 464 -0.06 -29.99 16.38
CA ALA A 464 -1.32 -29.29 16.67
C ALA A 464 -2.53 -30.10 16.21
N MET A 465 -2.51 -30.64 14.98
CA MET A 465 -3.55 -31.54 14.45
C MET A 465 -3.78 -32.71 15.38
N SER A 466 -2.69 -33.38 15.78
CA SER A 466 -2.75 -34.59 16.65
C SER A 466 -3.27 -34.28 18.05
N THR A 467 -3.19 -33.03 18.51
CA THR A 467 -3.67 -32.58 19.82
C THR A 467 -5.06 -31.91 19.77
N GLY A 468 -5.75 -31.99 18.63
CA GLY A 468 -7.14 -31.58 18.47
C GLY A 468 -7.37 -30.12 18.02
N HIS A 469 -6.32 -29.40 17.58
CA HIS A 469 -6.49 -28.10 16.94
C HIS A 469 -6.80 -28.32 15.45
N THR A 470 -7.83 -27.64 14.96
CA THR A 470 -8.13 -27.66 13.51
C THR A 470 -7.14 -26.80 12.76
N THR A 471 -6.49 -27.38 11.76
CA THR A 471 -5.43 -26.67 11.04
C THR A 471 -5.64 -26.69 9.53
N PHE A 472 -5.39 -25.53 8.92
CA PHE A 472 -5.32 -25.38 7.46
C PHE A 472 -3.95 -24.85 7.07
N SER A 473 -3.44 -25.36 5.94
CA SER A 473 -2.18 -24.86 5.41
C SER A 473 -2.08 -25.03 3.90
N THR A 474 -1.04 -24.44 3.31
CA THR A 474 -0.67 -24.71 1.93
C THR A 474 0.74 -25.27 1.82
N MET A 475 1.02 -25.96 0.73
CA MET A 475 2.32 -26.55 0.44
C MET A 475 2.61 -26.57 -1.07
N HIS A 476 3.87 -26.42 -1.44
CA HIS A 476 4.30 -26.60 -2.82
C HIS A 476 4.58 -28.08 -3.13
N ALA A 477 3.74 -28.71 -3.94
CA ALA A 477 4.01 -29.99 -4.60
C ALA A 477 3.07 -30.16 -5.81
N GLY A 478 3.42 -31.06 -6.74
CA GLY A 478 2.64 -31.32 -7.96
C GLY A 478 1.65 -32.50 -7.82
N SER A 479 1.78 -33.31 -6.78
CA SER A 479 0.94 -34.51 -6.54
C SER A 479 0.88 -34.85 -5.06
N ILE A 480 -0.09 -35.71 -4.68
CA ILE A 480 -0.23 -36.23 -3.32
C ILE A 480 1.05 -36.95 -2.90
N GLN A 481 1.55 -37.86 -3.75
CA GLN A 481 2.76 -38.61 -3.45
C GLN A 481 3.98 -37.71 -3.22
N THR A 482 4.15 -36.68 -4.05
CA THR A 482 5.24 -35.71 -3.88
C THR A 482 5.08 -34.92 -2.59
N ALA A 483 3.85 -34.52 -2.23
CA ALA A 483 3.56 -33.84 -0.98
C ALA A 483 3.87 -34.70 0.23
N VAL A 484 3.42 -35.95 0.24
CA VAL A 484 3.68 -36.93 1.31
C VAL A 484 5.18 -37.20 1.45
N ASN A 485 5.89 -37.47 0.36
CA ASN A 485 7.34 -37.69 0.39
C ASN A 485 8.08 -36.47 0.97
N ARG A 486 7.66 -35.26 0.62
CA ARG A 486 8.23 -34.01 1.12
C ARG A 486 7.96 -33.80 2.61
N LEU A 487 6.76 -34.18 3.09
CA LEU A 487 6.43 -34.14 4.52
C LEU A 487 7.27 -35.12 5.34
N LEU A 488 7.57 -36.29 4.80
CA LEU A 488 8.36 -37.33 5.46
C LEU A 488 9.88 -37.12 5.40
N SER A 489 10.36 -36.27 4.49
CA SER A 489 11.79 -36.03 4.24
C SER A 489 12.29 -34.74 4.91
N GLU A 490 13.62 -34.69 5.15
CA GLU A 490 14.28 -33.43 5.56
C GLU A 490 14.05 -32.30 4.54
N PRO A 491 13.88 -31.05 4.96
CA PRO A 491 14.00 -30.54 6.34
C PRO A 491 12.70 -30.61 7.17
N ILE A 492 11.61 -31.10 6.62
CA ILE A 492 10.29 -31.14 7.27
C ILE A 492 10.23 -32.29 8.31
N ASN A 493 10.48 -33.50 7.89
CA ASN A 493 10.63 -34.73 8.72
C ASN A 493 9.45 -34.96 9.69
N VAL A 494 8.21 -34.89 9.20
CA VAL A 494 7.01 -35.24 9.98
C VAL A 494 6.94 -36.74 10.15
N PRO A 495 6.80 -37.29 11.38
CA PRO A 495 6.60 -38.71 11.58
C PRO A 495 5.37 -39.24 10.86
N LEU A 496 5.50 -40.40 10.23
CA LEU A 496 4.43 -41.02 9.46
C LEU A 496 3.11 -41.13 10.25
N MET A 497 3.19 -41.50 11.53
CA MET A 497 2.01 -41.62 12.40
C MET A 497 1.24 -40.29 12.57
N MET A 498 1.92 -39.16 12.51
CA MET A 498 1.25 -37.84 12.60
C MET A 498 0.50 -37.47 11.34
N LEU A 499 0.87 -38.03 10.18
CA LEU A 499 0.14 -37.77 8.92
C LEU A 499 -1.29 -38.33 8.95
N SER A 500 -1.59 -39.30 9.82
CA SER A 500 -2.97 -39.80 10.03
C SER A 500 -3.91 -38.76 10.64
N SER A 501 -3.40 -37.65 11.18
CA SER A 501 -4.20 -36.53 11.67
C SER A 501 -4.68 -35.57 10.56
N LEU A 502 -4.17 -35.72 9.33
CA LEU A 502 -4.65 -34.98 8.18
C LEU A 502 -5.90 -35.65 7.63
N ASP A 503 -6.97 -34.89 7.41
CA ASP A 503 -8.23 -35.39 6.86
C ASP A 503 -8.28 -35.25 5.34
N ILE A 504 -7.94 -34.04 4.81
CA ILE A 504 -8.16 -33.67 3.41
C ILE A 504 -6.90 -33.07 2.79
N MET A 505 -6.54 -33.51 1.60
CA MET A 505 -5.53 -32.86 0.76
C MET A 505 -6.13 -32.49 -0.60
N ILE A 506 -5.97 -31.19 -0.98
CA ILE A 506 -6.48 -30.64 -2.23
C ILE A 506 -5.31 -30.34 -3.15
N ILE A 507 -5.27 -30.93 -4.32
CA ILE A 507 -4.26 -30.63 -5.35
C ILE A 507 -4.83 -29.62 -6.34
N GLN A 508 -4.23 -28.43 -6.42
CA GLN A 508 -4.59 -27.39 -7.37
C GLN A 508 -3.56 -27.23 -8.49
N VAL A 509 -4.05 -27.01 -9.69
CA VAL A 509 -3.23 -26.84 -10.89
C VAL A 509 -3.64 -25.60 -11.67
N LEU A 510 -2.66 -25.03 -12.37
CA LEU A 510 -2.88 -23.99 -13.39
C LEU A 510 -2.68 -24.66 -14.75
N ARG A 511 -3.73 -24.79 -15.54
CA ARG A 511 -3.74 -25.50 -16.84
C ARG A 511 -4.42 -24.66 -17.93
N ASN A 512 -4.14 -24.99 -19.16
CA ASN A 512 -4.86 -24.41 -20.29
C ASN A 512 -6.20 -25.14 -20.45
N VAL A 513 -7.29 -24.38 -20.40
CA VAL A 513 -8.65 -24.84 -20.71
C VAL A 513 -9.08 -24.09 -21.99
N GLY A 514 -9.09 -24.77 -23.10
CA GLY A 514 -9.19 -24.14 -24.40
C GLY A 514 -8.02 -23.16 -24.64
N ARG A 515 -8.33 -21.88 -24.89
CA ARG A 515 -7.33 -20.83 -25.14
C ARG A 515 -6.97 -20.01 -23.88
N ARG A 516 -7.54 -20.33 -22.73
CA ARG A 516 -7.34 -19.55 -21.48
C ARG A 516 -6.60 -20.40 -20.45
N ARG A 517 -5.71 -19.76 -19.68
CA ARG A 517 -5.16 -20.37 -18.48
C ARG A 517 -6.19 -20.29 -17.36
N ALA A 518 -6.49 -21.43 -16.75
CA ALA A 518 -7.46 -21.53 -15.67
C ALA A 518 -6.89 -22.34 -14.50
N ARG A 519 -7.33 -21.98 -13.30
CA ARG A 519 -7.02 -22.74 -12.07
C ARG A 519 -8.12 -23.76 -11.87
N ARG A 520 -7.74 -25.01 -11.54
CA ARG A 520 -8.66 -26.11 -11.27
C ARG A 520 -8.21 -26.92 -10.06
N VAL A 521 -9.18 -27.41 -9.28
CA VAL A 521 -8.88 -28.51 -8.36
C VAL A 521 -8.66 -29.76 -9.20
N ASN A 522 -7.42 -30.28 -9.18
CA ASN A 522 -7.07 -31.47 -9.95
C ASN A 522 -7.58 -32.72 -9.27
N VAL A 523 -7.32 -32.81 -7.96
CA VAL A 523 -7.76 -33.96 -7.12
C VAL A 523 -8.03 -33.40 -5.72
N LEU A 524 -9.12 -33.88 -5.11
CA LEU A 524 -9.36 -33.77 -3.67
C LEU A 524 -9.33 -35.21 -3.11
N SER A 525 -8.42 -35.42 -2.17
CA SER A 525 -8.26 -36.74 -1.55
C SER A 525 -8.43 -36.68 -0.05
N GLU A 526 -9.02 -37.72 0.49
CA GLU A 526 -9.11 -37.98 1.92
C GLU A 526 -8.02 -38.93 2.39
N PHE A 527 -7.48 -38.67 3.57
CA PHE A 527 -6.56 -39.56 4.25
C PHE A 527 -7.37 -40.58 5.05
N VAL A 528 -7.21 -41.86 4.72
CA VAL A 528 -7.97 -42.97 5.33
C VAL A 528 -7.24 -43.58 6.53
N GLY A 529 -5.93 -43.47 6.52
CA GLY A 529 -5.08 -44.03 7.57
C GLY A 529 -3.76 -44.58 7.04
N ILE A 530 -3.09 -45.42 7.86
CA ILE A 530 -1.84 -46.06 7.50
C ILE A 530 -2.13 -47.57 7.35
N ASN A 531 -1.73 -48.13 6.22
CA ASN A 531 -1.81 -49.59 6.01
C ASN A 531 -0.84 -50.28 6.99
N ALA A 532 -1.39 -51.03 7.94
CA ALA A 532 -0.61 -51.70 8.99
C ALA A 532 0.38 -52.75 8.45
N ALA A 533 0.14 -53.30 7.26
CA ALA A 533 0.99 -54.34 6.67
C ALA A 533 2.17 -53.76 5.87
N THR A 534 1.99 -52.65 5.17
CA THR A 534 3.01 -52.03 4.31
C THR A 534 3.62 -50.78 4.91
N GLY A 535 3.00 -50.17 5.90
CA GLY A 535 3.39 -48.85 6.43
C GLY A 535 3.06 -47.69 5.50
N ASP A 536 2.32 -47.95 4.41
CA ASP A 536 1.99 -46.93 3.43
C ASP A 536 0.76 -46.10 3.86
N ILE A 537 0.72 -44.84 3.46
CA ILE A 537 -0.44 -43.98 3.67
C ILE A 537 -1.53 -44.38 2.66
N SER A 538 -2.71 -44.68 3.20
CA SER A 538 -3.91 -44.94 2.39
C SER A 538 -4.65 -43.64 2.18
N THR A 539 -4.80 -43.21 0.91
CA THR A 539 -5.59 -42.04 0.49
C THR A 539 -6.68 -42.50 -0.46
N ARG A 540 -7.79 -41.77 -0.44
CA ARG A 540 -8.92 -41.97 -1.36
C ARG A 540 -9.17 -40.72 -2.16
N GLU A 541 -9.08 -40.80 -3.50
CA GLU A 541 -9.50 -39.69 -4.40
C GLU A 541 -11.03 -39.60 -4.33
N LEU A 542 -11.52 -38.53 -3.71
CA LEU A 542 -12.96 -38.27 -3.61
C LEU A 542 -13.49 -37.49 -4.80
N TYR A 543 -12.77 -36.45 -5.23
CA TYR A 543 -13.11 -35.65 -6.41
C TYR A 543 -11.90 -35.57 -7.34
N LYS A 544 -12.16 -35.63 -8.65
CA LYS A 544 -11.12 -35.55 -9.69
C LYS A 544 -11.57 -34.72 -10.86
N TRP A 545 -10.72 -33.84 -11.30
CA TRP A 545 -10.98 -33.03 -12.50
C TRP A 545 -10.72 -33.84 -13.77
N ASN A 546 -11.71 -33.81 -14.67
CA ASN A 546 -11.61 -34.36 -16.00
C ASN A 546 -11.25 -33.25 -17.00
N PRO A 547 -10.00 -33.19 -17.51
CA PRO A 547 -9.56 -32.10 -18.40
C PRO A 547 -10.22 -32.14 -19.79
N LEU A 548 -10.79 -33.27 -20.22
CA LEU A 548 -11.45 -33.38 -21.53
C LEU A 548 -12.79 -32.63 -21.56
N HIS A 549 -13.52 -32.69 -20.46
CA HIS A 549 -14.86 -32.10 -20.36
C HIS A 549 -14.90 -30.86 -19.45
N ASP A 550 -13.77 -30.50 -18.82
CA ASP A 550 -13.64 -29.43 -17.81
C ASP A 550 -14.67 -29.56 -16.68
N VAL A 551 -14.89 -30.78 -16.20
CA VAL A 551 -15.80 -31.10 -15.09
C VAL A 551 -15.06 -31.79 -13.94
N ILE A 552 -15.56 -31.63 -12.71
CA ILE A 552 -15.08 -32.32 -11.53
C ILE A 552 -16.01 -33.50 -11.26
N GLU A 553 -15.47 -34.70 -11.25
CA GLU A 553 -16.20 -35.97 -11.09
C GLU A 553 -16.03 -36.48 -9.66
N LEU A 554 -17.09 -37.09 -9.09
CA LEU A 554 -17.06 -37.77 -7.82
C LEU A 554 -16.50 -39.19 -8.01
N GLY A 555 -15.44 -39.55 -7.26
CA GLY A 555 -14.72 -40.82 -7.40
C GLY A 555 -15.18 -41.92 -6.48
N GLY A 556 -15.99 -41.63 -5.45
CA GLY A 556 -16.41 -42.66 -4.50
C GLY A 556 -17.12 -42.14 -3.26
N SER A 557 -17.19 -43.00 -2.20
CA SER A 557 -17.74 -42.63 -0.90
C SER A 557 -16.72 -41.86 -0.06
N SER A 558 -17.19 -40.97 0.81
CA SER A 558 -16.37 -40.14 1.68
C SER A 558 -16.26 -40.67 3.10
N ASN A 559 -15.04 -40.91 3.56
CA ASN A 559 -14.79 -41.28 4.95
C ASN A 559 -14.98 -40.06 5.89
N VAL A 560 -14.69 -38.88 5.42
CA VAL A 560 -14.89 -37.63 6.17
C VAL A 560 -16.38 -37.42 6.47
N LEU A 561 -17.24 -37.62 5.48
CA LEU A 561 -18.69 -37.54 5.69
C LEU A 561 -19.20 -38.65 6.61
N ASP A 562 -18.68 -39.86 6.50
CA ASP A 562 -19.01 -40.99 7.40
C ASP A 562 -18.62 -40.67 8.87
N ASP A 563 -17.43 -40.09 9.08
CA ASP A 563 -16.99 -39.62 10.42
C ASP A 563 -17.87 -38.49 10.96
N ILE A 564 -18.25 -37.52 10.10
CA ILE A 564 -19.16 -36.43 10.49
C ILE A 564 -20.54 -36.98 10.88
N MET A 565 -21.08 -37.94 10.11
CA MET A 565 -22.35 -38.59 10.45
C MET A 565 -22.28 -39.22 11.83
N ILE A 566 -21.22 -39.98 12.12
CA ILE A 566 -21.04 -40.66 13.42
C ILE A 566 -20.95 -39.61 14.54
N ARG A 567 -20.13 -38.59 14.39
CA ARG A 567 -19.94 -37.56 15.42
C ARG A 567 -21.20 -36.72 15.69
N ARG A 568 -21.99 -36.41 14.65
CA ARG A 568 -23.22 -35.65 14.74
C ARG A 568 -24.44 -36.49 15.07
N GLY A 569 -24.33 -37.82 14.98
CA GLY A 569 -25.48 -38.73 15.11
C GLY A 569 -26.49 -38.61 13.95
N TRP A 570 -26.01 -38.25 12.75
CA TRP A 570 -26.84 -38.02 11.58
C TRP A 570 -27.07 -39.31 10.78
N SER A 571 -28.26 -39.41 10.16
CA SER A 571 -28.53 -40.45 9.16
C SER A 571 -27.92 -40.03 7.80
N LYS A 572 -27.88 -41.01 6.86
CA LYS A 572 -27.45 -40.74 5.48
C LYS A 572 -28.32 -39.68 4.78
N GLU A 573 -29.61 -39.69 5.03
CA GLU A 573 -30.56 -38.74 4.48
C GLU A 573 -30.28 -37.33 5.03
N GLN A 574 -29.93 -37.20 6.30
CA GLN A 574 -29.60 -35.93 6.93
C GLN A 574 -28.33 -35.32 6.35
N ILE A 575 -27.25 -36.10 6.20
CA ILE A 575 -26.00 -35.55 5.64
C ILE A 575 -26.17 -35.13 4.17
N ILE A 576 -26.95 -35.89 3.39
CA ILE A 576 -27.29 -35.52 2.01
C ILE A 576 -28.08 -34.23 2.00
N LYS A 577 -29.09 -34.08 2.87
CA LYS A 577 -29.86 -32.86 3.01
C LYS A 577 -28.98 -31.64 3.36
N GLU A 578 -28.03 -31.82 4.27
CA GLU A 578 -27.10 -30.78 4.68
C GLU A 578 -26.17 -30.34 3.54
N LEU A 579 -25.70 -31.30 2.72
CA LEU A 579 -24.91 -31.00 1.53
C LEU A 579 -25.74 -30.24 0.47
N GLU A 580 -26.98 -30.70 0.20
CA GLU A 580 -27.86 -30.06 -0.78
C GLU A 580 -28.28 -28.64 -0.33
N ASN A 581 -28.52 -28.42 0.96
CA ASN A 581 -28.79 -27.09 1.48
C ASN A 581 -27.61 -26.13 1.25
N ARG A 582 -26.38 -26.53 1.61
CA ARG A 582 -25.17 -25.71 1.39
C ARG A 582 -24.91 -25.44 -0.10
N LYS A 583 -25.16 -26.44 -0.92
CA LYS A 583 -25.07 -26.34 -2.38
C LYS A 583 -26.07 -25.31 -2.93
N ALA A 584 -27.31 -25.30 -2.42
CA ALA A 584 -28.32 -24.32 -2.81
C ALA A 584 -27.93 -22.89 -2.38
N VAL A 585 -27.39 -22.71 -1.17
CA VAL A 585 -26.92 -21.38 -0.69
C VAL A 585 -25.73 -20.89 -1.55
N LEU A 586 -24.76 -21.76 -1.86
CA LEU A 586 -23.63 -21.43 -2.72
C LEU A 586 -24.09 -21.07 -4.12
N GLN A 587 -25.02 -21.82 -4.70
CA GLN A 587 -25.58 -21.55 -6.02
C GLN A 587 -26.33 -20.22 -6.03
N TYR A 588 -27.13 -19.93 -4.99
CA TYR A 588 -27.80 -18.64 -4.82
C TYR A 588 -26.80 -17.47 -4.83
N MET A 589 -25.69 -17.56 -4.07
CA MET A 589 -24.66 -16.52 -4.08
C MET A 589 -24.03 -16.31 -5.47
N VAL A 590 -23.80 -17.39 -6.22
CA VAL A 590 -23.28 -17.32 -7.61
C VAL A 590 -24.29 -16.68 -8.54
N ASP A 591 -25.57 -17.08 -8.47
CA ASP A 591 -26.63 -16.60 -9.36
C ASP A 591 -26.96 -15.12 -9.14
N MET A 592 -26.86 -14.66 -7.88
CA MET A 592 -27.11 -13.27 -7.49
C MET A 592 -25.83 -12.41 -7.56
N ASP A 593 -24.72 -12.94 -8.05
CA ASP A 593 -23.39 -12.28 -8.14
C ASP A 593 -22.89 -11.69 -6.81
N ILE A 594 -23.21 -12.37 -5.69
CA ILE A 594 -22.77 -11.97 -4.34
C ILE A 594 -21.33 -12.47 -4.15
N ASN A 595 -20.39 -11.57 -4.27
CA ASN A 595 -18.94 -11.85 -4.24
C ASN A 595 -18.17 -11.00 -3.22
N ASP A 596 -18.79 -9.98 -2.58
CA ASP A 596 -18.18 -9.31 -1.46
C ASP A 596 -18.03 -10.28 -0.27
N TYR A 597 -16.82 -10.38 0.29
CA TYR A 597 -16.49 -11.35 1.34
C TYR A 597 -17.27 -11.10 2.65
N ARG A 598 -17.70 -9.87 2.89
CA ARG A 598 -18.51 -9.51 4.07
C ARG A 598 -19.92 -10.02 3.90
N ASP A 599 -20.51 -9.79 2.74
CA ASP A 599 -21.86 -10.25 2.41
C ASP A 599 -21.94 -11.77 2.40
N VAL A 600 -20.94 -12.43 1.80
CA VAL A 600 -20.79 -13.90 1.83
C VAL A 600 -20.69 -14.39 3.27
N SER A 601 -19.91 -13.74 4.14
CA SER A 601 -19.79 -14.11 5.55
C SER A 601 -21.10 -13.94 6.31
N VAL A 602 -21.89 -12.89 6.01
CA VAL A 602 -23.22 -12.66 6.60
C VAL A 602 -24.18 -13.78 6.22
N ILE A 603 -24.21 -14.17 4.94
CA ILE A 603 -25.07 -15.26 4.47
C ILE A 603 -24.69 -16.60 5.10
N ILE A 604 -23.38 -16.93 5.15
CA ILE A 604 -22.89 -18.15 5.78
C ILE A 604 -23.27 -18.21 7.25
N ARG A 605 -23.11 -17.12 7.98
CA ARG A 605 -23.51 -17.01 9.38
C ARG A 605 -25.01 -17.17 9.55
N ARG A 606 -25.83 -16.46 8.76
CA ARG A 606 -27.29 -16.57 8.81
C ARG A 606 -27.75 -18.00 8.55
N PHE A 607 -27.11 -18.71 7.61
CA PHE A 607 -27.38 -20.11 7.36
C PHE A 607 -27.02 -20.99 8.56
N ALA A 608 -25.89 -20.73 9.24
CA ALA A 608 -25.51 -21.47 10.45
C ALA A 608 -26.50 -21.26 11.61
N ASP A 609 -26.99 -20.03 11.78
CA ASP A 609 -27.94 -19.66 12.85
C ASP A 609 -29.37 -20.15 12.56
N SER A 610 -29.85 -20.08 11.32
CA SER A 610 -31.24 -20.37 10.92
C SER A 610 -31.33 -21.03 9.54
N PRO A 611 -30.89 -22.31 9.38
CA PRO A 611 -30.84 -22.97 8.06
C PRO A 611 -32.18 -23.04 7.34
N GLU A 612 -33.26 -23.33 8.06
CA GLU A 612 -34.61 -23.47 7.48
C GLU A 612 -35.12 -22.13 6.94
N GLU A 613 -34.94 -21.04 7.69
CA GLU A 613 -35.32 -19.69 7.24
C GLU A 613 -34.60 -19.29 5.95
N VAL A 614 -33.28 -19.53 5.89
CA VAL A 614 -32.47 -19.22 4.70
C VAL A 614 -32.94 -20.04 3.49
N MET A 615 -33.24 -21.31 3.69
CA MET A 615 -33.74 -22.17 2.60
C MET A 615 -35.11 -21.76 2.11
N ASP A 616 -36.01 -21.28 3.01
CA ASP A 616 -37.31 -20.76 2.63
C ASP A 616 -37.21 -19.46 1.84
N LEU A 617 -36.33 -18.52 2.27
CA LEU A 617 -36.04 -17.28 1.53
C LEU A 617 -35.53 -17.56 0.12
N ILE A 618 -34.60 -18.52 -0.05
CA ILE A 618 -34.10 -18.92 -1.36
C ILE A 618 -35.23 -19.46 -2.23
N ARG A 619 -36.11 -20.31 -1.69
CA ARG A 619 -37.25 -20.87 -2.45
C ARG A 619 -38.24 -19.80 -2.85
N GLU A 620 -38.44 -18.76 -2.03
CA GLU A 620 -39.31 -17.63 -2.29
C GLU A 620 -38.66 -16.58 -3.23
N GLY A 621 -37.40 -16.74 -3.60
CA GLY A 621 -36.64 -15.78 -4.42
C GLY A 621 -36.39 -14.43 -3.71
N LYS A 622 -36.36 -14.43 -2.38
CA LYS A 622 -36.11 -13.23 -1.57
C LYS A 622 -34.62 -13.03 -1.32
N THR A 623 -34.23 -11.77 -1.05
CA THR A 623 -32.84 -11.45 -0.72
C THR A 623 -32.44 -12.01 0.65
N LEU A 624 -31.20 -12.54 0.73
CA LEU A 624 -30.59 -12.98 1.98
C LEU A 624 -29.86 -11.85 2.71
N LEU A 625 -29.60 -10.73 2.04
CA LEU A 625 -29.00 -9.53 2.63
C LEU A 625 -30.09 -8.60 3.14
N SER A 626 -29.89 -7.97 4.29
CA SER A 626 -30.78 -6.93 4.80
C SER A 626 -30.57 -5.62 4.03
N GLU A 627 -31.62 -4.80 3.88
CA GLU A 627 -31.57 -3.50 3.18
C GLU A 627 -30.49 -2.53 3.71
N GLU A 628 -29.98 -2.74 4.92
CA GLU A 628 -28.89 -1.94 5.51
C GLU A 628 -27.51 -2.20 4.88
N HIS A 629 -27.33 -3.29 4.12
CA HIS A 629 -26.06 -3.64 3.47
C HIS A 629 -25.99 -3.26 1.99
N GLU A 630 -27.09 -2.87 1.36
CA GLU A 630 -27.11 -2.45 -0.06
C GLU A 630 -26.51 -1.04 -0.31
N HIS A 631 -26.11 -0.30 0.73
CA HIS A 631 -25.70 1.11 0.63
C HIS A 631 -24.33 1.43 1.28
N LYS A 632 -23.38 0.47 1.28
CA LYS A 632 -22.00 0.78 1.70
C LYS A 632 -20.99 0.38 0.61
#